data_11da3edd5eced7bb16ba5ad24c575209
#
_entry.id   11da3edd5eced7bb16ba5ad24c575209
#
_cell.length_a   1.000
_cell.length_b   1.000
_cell.length_c   1.000
_cell.angle_alpha   90.00
_cell.angle_beta   90.00
_cell.angle_gamma   90.00
#
_symmetry.space_group_name_H-M   'P 1'
#
loop_
_entity.id
_entity.type
_entity.pdbx_description
1 polymer ?
#
loop_
_entity_poly.entity_id
_entity_poly.type
_entity_poly.pdbx_seq_one_letter_code
_entity_poly.pdbx_strand_id
1 'polypeptide(L)'
;MGYIVKGTNEKFIPHVIEPSFGVERMVMAVLSASYKEEEKDGKVRPYLALPENLAPIKIIVAPLLKNKPVLVEKAREIYALIKKKYSNVSFDDSGKVGKVYAKADEIGVPKVVVIDFDTIEGDGLVSLRNRDDASQIRLKPEDI
;
A
#
# COMPACT_ATOMS: atom_id res chain seq x y z
N MET A 1 1.45 8.82 -45.89
CA MET A 1 2.61 7.88 -45.84
C MET A 1 2.13 6.58 -46.46
N GLY A 2 2.79 6.05 -47.52
CA GLY A 2 2.43 4.79 -48.14
C GLY A 2 3.47 3.73 -47.82
N TYR A 3 3.04 2.48 -47.66
CA TYR A 3 3.92 1.32 -47.49
C TYR A 3 4.06 0.56 -48.81
N ILE A 4 5.27 0.10 -49.10
CA ILE A 4 5.58 -0.72 -50.31
C ILE A 4 5.86 -2.13 -49.82
N VAL A 5 5.11 -3.11 -50.33
CA VAL A 5 5.32 -4.52 -50.02
C VAL A 5 6.60 -5.00 -50.71
N LYS A 6 7.53 -5.53 -49.90
CA LYS A 6 8.78 -6.07 -50.45
C LYS A 6 8.52 -7.24 -51.38
N GLY A 7 9.05 -7.15 -52.63
CA GLY A 7 8.95 -8.19 -53.62
C GLY A 7 7.81 -8.05 -54.65
N THR A 8 6.82 -7.18 -54.43
CA THR A 8 5.68 -6.97 -55.35
C THR A 8 5.58 -5.56 -55.93
N ASN A 9 6.29 -4.58 -55.37
CA ASN A 9 6.14 -3.13 -55.65
C ASN A 9 4.73 -2.56 -55.43
N GLU A 10 3.85 -3.32 -54.78
CA GLU A 10 2.50 -2.89 -54.47
C GLU A 10 2.55 -1.83 -53.39
N LYS A 11 1.82 -0.70 -53.61
CA LYS A 11 1.68 0.41 -52.65
C LYS A 11 0.33 0.40 -52.06
N PHE A 12 0.26 0.49 -50.70
CA PHE A 12 -0.97 0.71 -49.99
C PHE A 12 -0.80 1.74 -48.89
N ILE A 13 -1.91 2.33 -48.43
CA ILE A 13 -1.95 3.22 -47.28
C ILE A 13 -2.44 2.38 -46.08
N PRO A 14 -1.56 2.08 -45.11
CA PRO A 14 -1.97 1.29 -43.96
C PRO A 14 -2.96 2.07 -43.09
N HIS A 15 -3.96 1.37 -42.59
CA HIS A 15 -4.76 1.87 -41.47
C HIS A 15 -3.97 1.69 -40.20
N VAL A 16 -3.90 2.77 -39.39
CA VAL A 16 -3.19 2.78 -38.11
C VAL A 16 -4.21 2.86 -36.99
N ILE A 17 -4.09 1.98 -36.01
CA ILE A 17 -4.81 2.08 -34.73
C ILE A 17 -3.82 2.62 -33.73
N GLU A 18 -4.03 3.85 -33.29
CA GLU A 18 -3.15 4.56 -32.35
C GLU A 18 -3.93 4.89 -31.07
N PRO A 19 -3.94 4.00 -30.08
CA PRO A 19 -4.55 4.29 -28.81
C PRO A 19 -3.70 5.32 -28.05
N SER A 20 -4.36 6.35 -27.52
CA SER A 20 -3.73 7.39 -26.71
C SER A 20 -4.37 7.44 -25.32
N PHE A 21 -3.53 7.39 -24.28
CA PHE A 21 -3.96 7.44 -22.88
C PHE A 21 -3.24 8.57 -22.14
N GLY A 22 -4.01 9.43 -21.47
CA GLY A 22 -3.44 10.44 -20.57
C GLY A 22 -3.16 9.84 -19.21
N VAL A 23 -1.89 9.77 -18.81
CA VAL A 23 -1.47 9.18 -17.52
C VAL A 23 -2.14 9.89 -16.34
N GLU A 24 -2.15 11.22 -16.34
CA GLU A 24 -2.77 12.02 -15.28
C GLU A 24 -4.27 11.76 -15.15
N ARG A 25 -4.97 11.59 -16.28
CA ARG A 25 -6.41 11.26 -16.29
C ARG A 25 -6.66 9.86 -15.72
N MET A 26 -5.79 8.91 -16.03
CA MET A 26 -5.89 7.57 -15.44
C MET A 26 -5.63 7.60 -13.93
N VAL A 27 -4.63 8.34 -13.45
CA VAL A 27 -4.38 8.54 -12.02
C VAL A 27 -5.60 9.16 -11.34
N MET A 28 -6.16 10.22 -11.90
CA MET A 28 -7.39 10.86 -11.37
C MET A 28 -8.57 9.88 -11.32
N ALA A 29 -8.77 9.08 -12.35
CA ALA A 29 -9.84 8.09 -12.39
C ALA A 29 -9.66 7.02 -11.31
N VAL A 30 -8.44 6.51 -11.11
CA VAL A 30 -8.11 5.52 -10.08
C VAL A 30 -8.34 6.11 -8.68
N LEU A 31 -7.85 7.32 -8.41
CA LEU A 31 -8.02 7.97 -7.11
C LEU A 31 -9.50 8.22 -6.81
N SER A 32 -10.27 8.76 -7.78
CA SER A 32 -11.70 9.02 -7.63
C SER A 32 -12.50 7.74 -7.41
N ALA A 33 -12.18 6.67 -8.12
CA ALA A 33 -12.85 5.37 -7.95
C ALA A 33 -12.49 4.68 -6.63
N SER A 34 -11.30 4.97 -6.08
CA SER A 34 -10.79 4.35 -4.86
C SER A 34 -11.16 5.12 -3.60
N TYR A 35 -11.55 6.40 -3.70
CA TYR A 35 -11.95 7.19 -2.54
C TYR A 35 -13.23 6.65 -1.92
N LYS A 36 -13.20 6.43 -0.61
CA LYS A 36 -14.35 5.97 0.18
C LYS A 36 -14.41 6.70 1.51
N GLU A 37 -15.62 6.81 2.02
CA GLU A 37 -15.92 7.26 3.37
C GLU A 37 -16.73 6.18 4.08
N GLU A 38 -16.34 5.86 5.29
CA GLU A 38 -17.03 4.92 6.16
C GLU A 38 -17.36 5.62 7.48
N GLU A 39 -18.61 5.54 7.90
CA GLU A 39 -18.99 6.00 9.22
C GLU A 39 -18.75 4.88 10.24
N LYS A 40 -17.86 5.15 11.21
CA LYS A 40 -17.54 4.22 12.28
C LYS A 40 -17.52 4.97 13.62
N ASP A 41 -18.28 4.49 14.57
CA ASP A 41 -18.40 5.08 15.93
C ASP A 41 -18.73 6.58 15.91
N GLY A 42 -19.61 7.03 15.00
CA GLY A 42 -20.02 8.43 14.84
C GLY A 42 -18.93 9.34 14.25
N LYS A 43 -17.89 8.77 13.65
CA LYS A 43 -16.82 9.48 12.95
C LYS A 43 -16.71 9.01 11.51
N VAL A 44 -16.54 9.95 10.60
CA VAL A 44 -16.25 9.66 9.20
C VAL A 44 -14.78 9.31 9.07
N ARG A 45 -14.51 8.14 8.49
CA ARG A 45 -13.18 7.62 8.15
C ARG A 45 -13.00 7.68 6.63
N PRO A 46 -12.30 8.69 6.10
CA PRO A 46 -11.94 8.70 4.70
C PRO A 46 -10.76 7.77 4.44
N TYR A 47 -10.78 7.03 3.33
CA TYR A 47 -9.68 6.19 2.92
C TYR A 47 -9.65 5.96 1.41
N LEU A 48 -8.46 5.66 0.88
CA LEU A 48 -8.28 5.25 -0.51
C LEU A 48 -8.26 3.73 -0.59
N ALA A 49 -9.35 3.12 -1.09
CA ALA A 49 -9.45 1.68 -1.31
C ALA A 49 -8.70 1.25 -2.59
N LEU A 50 -7.42 1.63 -2.69
CA LEU A 50 -6.59 1.23 -3.82
C LEU A 50 -6.43 -0.30 -3.84
N PRO A 51 -6.57 -0.95 -5.01
CA PRO A 51 -6.18 -2.35 -5.17
C PRO A 51 -4.73 -2.57 -4.73
N GLU A 52 -4.43 -3.70 -4.08
CA GLU A 52 -3.08 -3.95 -3.53
C GLU A 52 -1.96 -3.83 -4.58
N ASN A 53 -2.22 -4.21 -5.82
CA ASN A 53 -1.26 -4.11 -6.92
C ASN A 53 -0.98 -2.66 -7.36
N LEU A 54 -1.91 -1.74 -7.12
CA LEU A 54 -1.77 -0.32 -7.45
C LEU A 54 -1.28 0.52 -6.27
N ALA A 55 -1.38 0.03 -5.04
CA ALA A 55 -0.92 0.74 -3.87
C ALA A 55 0.61 0.98 -3.94
N PRO A 56 1.08 2.25 -3.87
CA PRO A 56 2.50 2.58 -3.96
C PRO A 56 3.29 2.06 -2.75
N ILE A 57 2.66 2.03 -1.58
CA ILE A 57 3.18 1.39 -0.38
C ILE A 57 2.23 0.25 -0.01
N LYS A 58 2.76 -0.95 0.13
CA LYS A 58 1.97 -2.15 0.44
C LYS A 58 1.79 -2.37 1.93
N ILE A 59 2.84 -2.07 2.69
CA ILE A 59 2.90 -2.33 4.12
C ILE A 59 3.59 -1.15 4.80
N ILE A 60 2.99 -0.66 5.89
CA ILE A 60 3.68 0.21 6.86
C ILE A 60 3.99 -0.63 8.09
N VAL A 61 5.23 -0.53 8.59
CA VAL A 61 5.65 -1.10 9.87
C VAL A 61 5.83 0.03 10.88
N ALA A 62 5.20 -0.07 12.04
CA ALA A 62 5.23 0.96 13.05
C ALA A 62 5.35 0.38 14.47
N PRO A 63 6.12 1.02 15.37
CA PRO A 63 6.06 0.72 16.80
C PRO A 63 4.77 1.28 17.40
N LEU A 64 4.18 0.59 18.37
CA LEU A 64 3.01 1.08 19.12
C LEU A 64 3.30 2.45 19.75
N LEU A 65 4.51 2.62 20.31
CA LEU A 65 4.97 3.84 20.96
C LEU A 65 6.38 4.22 20.47
N LYS A 66 6.50 5.41 19.89
CA LYS A 66 7.78 5.94 19.39
C LYS A 66 8.82 6.31 20.47
N ASN A 67 8.37 6.54 21.70
CA ASN A 67 9.20 6.93 22.83
C ASN A 67 9.76 5.72 23.63
N LYS A 68 9.56 4.50 23.14
CA LYS A 68 10.09 3.27 23.72
C LYS A 68 11.14 2.67 22.78
N PRO A 69 12.45 2.83 23.06
CA PRO A 69 13.52 2.36 22.18
C PRO A 69 13.40 0.89 21.82
N VAL A 70 13.05 0.04 22.79
CA VAL A 70 12.92 -1.41 22.59
C VAL A 70 11.87 -1.76 21.53
N LEU A 71 10.71 -1.04 21.52
CA LEU A 71 9.67 -1.22 20.50
C LEU A 71 10.17 -0.74 19.13
N VAL A 72 10.89 0.38 19.10
CA VAL A 72 11.40 0.95 17.85
C VAL A 72 12.47 0.04 17.23
N GLU A 73 13.39 -0.49 18.04
CA GLU A 73 14.43 -1.42 17.58
C GLU A 73 13.81 -2.70 17.02
N LYS A 74 12.85 -3.30 17.76
CA LYS A 74 12.14 -4.50 17.29
C LYS A 74 11.34 -4.24 16.02
N ALA A 75 10.72 -3.06 15.93
CA ALA A 75 10.00 -2.66 14.71
C ALA A 75 10.95 -2.51 13.51
N ARG A 76 12.18 -2.01 13.71
CA ARG A 76 13.19 -1.92 12.65
C ARG A 76 13.70 -3.29 12.20
N GLU A 77 13.88 -4.25 13.12
CA GLU A 77 14.22 -5.64 12.77
C GLU A 77 13.13 -6.26 11.88
N ILE A 78 11.88 -6.14 12.29
CA ILE A 78 10.73 -6.69 11.55
C ILE A 78 10.55 -5.98 10.21
N TYR A 79 10.74 -4.65 10.17
CA TYR A 79 10.76 -3.91 8.92
C TYR A 79 11.82 -4.44 7.95
N ALA A 80 13.04 -4.69 8.44
CA ALA A 80 14.12 -5.20 7.61
C ALA A 80 13.81 -6.62 7.07
N LEU A 81 13.14 -7.45 7.87
CA LEU A 81 12.68 -8.78 7.48
C LEU A 81 11.63 -8.70 6.38
N ILE A 82 10.57 -7.89 6.57
CA ILE A 82 9.48 -7.75 5.60
C ILE A 82 10.01 -7.11 4.30
N LYS A 83 10.93 -6.15 4.40
CA LYS A 83 11.52 -5.47 3.23
C LYS A 83 12.33 -6.39 2.33
N LYS A 84 12.85 -7.51 2.83
CA LYS A 84 13.50 -8.53 1.99
C LYS A 84 12.50 -9.26 1.09
N LYS A 85 11.24 -9.38 1.54
CA LYS A 85 10.16 -10.08 0.84
C LYS A 85 9.34 -9.14 -0.08
N TYR A 86 9.17 -7.88 0.35
CA TYR A 86 8.39 -6.86 -0.36
C TYR A 86 9.21 -5.60 -0.59
N SER A 87 9.27 -5.11 -1.82
CA SER A 87 10.01 -3.87 -2.16
C SER A 87 9.34 -2.61 -1.61
N ASN A 88 8.01 -2.59 -1.57
CA ASN A 88 7.20 -1.41 -1.28
C ASN A 88 6.72 -1.38 0.18
N VAL A 89 7.67 -1.37 1.11
CA VAL A 89 7.43 -1.31 2.56
C VAL A 89 7.96 0.02 3.10
N SER A 90 7.21 0.66 3.97
CA SER A 90 7.60 1.89 4.66
C SER A 90 7.67 1.66 6.16
N PHE A 91 8.53 2.42 6.83
CA PHE A 91 8.62 2.47 8.30
C PHE A 91 8.09 3.81 8.80
N ASP A 92 7.23 3.80 9.81
CA ASP A 92 6.67 5.03 10.38
C ASP A 92 6.70 5.00 11.92
N ASP A 93 7.59 5.81 12.50
CA ASP A 93 7.68 6.05 13.95
C ASP A 93 7.30 7.50 14.31
N SER A 94 6.59 8.22 13.42
CA SER A 94 6.34 9.65 13.55
C SER A 94 5.30 10.01 14.63
N GLY A 95 4.47 9.07 15.07
CA GLY A 95 3.35 9.39 15.94
C GLY A 95 2.81 8.26 16.82
N LYS A 96 1.61 8.49 17.33
CA LYS A 96 0.80 7.43 17.96
C LYS A 96 0.22 6.53 16.87
N VAL A 97 0.07 5.26 17.15
CA VAL A 97 -0.42 4.25 16.18
C VAL A 97 -1.73 4.65 15.48
N GLY A 98 -2.64 5.32 16.17
CA GLY A 98 -3.88 5.82 15.55
C GLY A 98 -3.65 6.84 14.44
N LYS A 99 -2.61 7.69 14.55
CA LYS A 99 -2.22 8.61 13.47
C LYS A 99 -1.59 7.86 12.28
N VAL A 100 -0.83 6.81 12.57
CA VAL A 100 -0.25 5.95 11.53
C VAL A 100 -1.36 5.26 10.73
N TYR A 101 -2.40 4.76 11.41
CA TYR A 101 -3.56 4.16 10.75
C TYR A 101 -4.30 5.16 9.86
N ALA A 102 -4.63 6.35 10.40
CA ALA A 102 -5.31 7.39 9.61
C ALA A 102 -4.51 7.77 8.36
N LYS A 103 -3.21 8.02 8.52
CA LYS A 103 -2.32 8.32 7.39
C LYS A 103 -2.25 7.17 6.38
N ALA A 104 -2.15 5.92 6.85
CA ALA A 104 -2.13 4.75 5.98
C ALA A 104 -3.44 4.61 5.18
N ASP A 105 -4.57 4.85 5.82
CA ASP A 105 -5.89 4.85 5.19
C ASP A 105 -6.01 5.95 4.12
N GLU A 106 -5.59 7.19 4.43
CA GLU A 106 -5.62 8.33 3.52
C GLU A 106 -4.76 8.14 2.27
N ILE A 107 -3.57 7.53 2.40
CA ILE A 107 -2.67 7.29 1.26
C ILE A 107 -2.87 5.92 0.59
N GLY A 108 -3.85 5.16 1.05
CA GLY A 108 -4.26 3.90 0.42
C GLY A 108 -3.36 2.70 0.70
N VAL A 109 -2.65 2.69 1.84
CA VAL A 109 -1.83 1.54 2.25
C VAL A 109 -2.73 0.40 2.72
N PRO A 110 -2.67 -0.80 2.11
CA PRO A 110 -3.59 -1.89 2.44
C PRO A 110 -3.32 -2.54 3.81
N LYS A 111 -2.06 -2.54 4.29
CA LYS A 111 -1.68 -3.27 5.50
C LYS A 111 -0.78 -2.44 6.41
N VAL A 112 -1.07 -2.45 7.71
CA VAL A 112 -0.21 -1.84 8.73
C VAL A 112 0.18 -2.89 9.76
N VAL A 113 1.47 -3.07 9.96
CA VAL A 113 2.07 -3.98 10.95
C VAL A 113 2.47 -3.16 12.16
N VAL A 114 1.96 -3.51 13.33
CA VAL A 114 2.27 -2.83 14.58
C VAL A 114 2.98 -3.77 15.53
N ILE A 115 4.06 -3.27 16.09
CA ILE A 115 4.86 -3.95 17.11
C ILE A 115 4.47 -3.37 18.48
N ASP A 116 3.94 -4.22 19.33
CA ASP A 116 3.48 -3.91 20.68
C ASP A 116 4.33 -4.61 21.75
N PHE A 117 3.96 -4.44 23.02
CA PHE A 117 4.69 -5.06 24.12
C PHE A 117 4.55 -6.59 24.12
N ASP A 118 3.38 -7.12 23.72
CA ASP A 118 3.17 -8.57 23.62
C ASP A 118 4.06 -9.21 22.57
N THR A 119 4.42 -8.46 21.50
CA THR A 119 5.41 -8.89 20.50
C THR A 119 6.78 -9.12 21.11
N ILE A 120 7.15 -8.35 22.14
CA ILE A 120 8.50 -8.42 22.76
C ILE A 120 8.52 -9.38 23.94
N GLU A 121 7.54 -9.27 24.83
CA GLU A 121 7.52 -9.93 26.14
C GLU A 121 6.66 -11.21 26.16
N GLY A 122 5.84 -11.42 25.10
CA GLY A 122 4.85 -12.48 25.04
C GLY A 122 5.07 -13.47 23.91
N ASP A 123 4.16 -13.48 22.94
CA ASP A 123 4.05 -14.52 21.90
C ASP A 123 4.96 -14.29 20.67
N GLY A 124 5.62 -13.15 20.57
CA GLY A 124 6.43 -12.78 19.39
C GLY A 124 5.62 -12.45 18.14
N LEU A 125 4.29 -12.45 18.25
CA LEU A 125 3.41 -12.13 17.13
C LEU A 125 3.29 -10.61 16.96
N VAL A 126 3.06 -10.18 15.73
CA VAL A 126 2.77 -8.78 15.38
C VAL A 126 1.29 -8.59 15.09
N SER A 127 0.80 -7.38 15.29
CA SER A 127 -0.56 -7.00 14.91
C SER A 127 -0.57 -6.51 13.47
N LEU A 128 -1.28 -7.22 12.59
CA LEU A 128 -1.52 -6.82 11.19
C LEU A 128 -2.93 -6.25 11.09
N ARG A 129 -3.03 -4.97 10.72
CA ARG A 129 -4.30 -4.31 10.44
C ARG A 129 -4.55 -4.24 8.93
N ASN A 130 -5.75 -4.61 8.53
CA ASN A 130 -6.25 -4.44 7.17
C ASN A 130 -6.96 -3.07 7.05
N ARG A 131 -6.70 -2.33 5.97
CA ARG A 131 -7.33 -1.05 5.66
C ARG A 131 -8.84 -1.18 5.42
N ASP A 132 -9.26 -2.17 4.63
CA ASP A 132 -10.61 -2.19 4.05
C ASP A 132 -11.72 -2.40 5.07
N ASP A 133 -11.48 -3.19 6.10
CA ASP A 133 -12.44 -3.51 7.17
C ASP A 133 -11.95 -3.07 8.57
N ALA A 134 -10.74 -2.51 8.64
CA ALA A 134 -10.05 -2.16 9.88
C ALA A 134 -9.89 -3.34 10.86
N SER A 135 -10.02 -4.59 10.37
CA SER A 135 -9.75 -5.79 11.17
C SER A 135 -8.29 -5.89 11.56
N GLN A 136 -8.02 -6.55 12.67
CA GLN A 136 -6.68 -6.81 13.16
C GLN A 136 -6.53 -8.28 13.50
N ILE A 137 -5.43 -8.87 13.05
CA ILE A 137 -5.04 -10.25 13.37
C ILE A 137 -3.63 -10.28 13.93
N ARG A 138 -3.31 -11.27 14.75
CA ARG A 138 -1.94 -11.51 15.22
C ARG A 138 -1.34 -12.67 14.47
N LEU A 139 -0.13 -12.47 13.94
CA LEU A 139 0.60 -13.49 13.18
C LEU A 139 2.11 -13.32 13.34
N LYS A 140 2.86 -14.32 12.93
CA LYS A 140 4.32 -14.24 12.93
C LYS A 140 4.81 -13.28 11.85
N PRO A 141 5.90 -12.54 12.09
CA PRO A 141 6.48 -11.65 11.07
C PRO A 141 6.87 -12.36 9.77
N GLU A 142 7.19 -13.67 9.84
CA GLU A 142 7.55 -14.48 8.68
C GLU A 142 6.35 -14.84 7.80
N ASP A 143 5.13 -14.79 8.35
CA ASP A 143 3.87 -15.16 7.66
C ASP A 143 3.19 -13.98 6.95
N ILE A 144 3.81 -12.79 7.01
CA ILE A 144 3.36 -11.57 6.34
C ILE A 144 3.64 -11.62 4.84
#